data_4981c13d5271a2a58ed394f0ae1787d7
#
_entry.id   4981c13d5271a2a58ed394f0ae1787d7
#
_cell.length_a   1.000
_cell.length_b   1.000
_cell.length_c   1.000
_cell.angle_alpha   90.00
_cell.angle_beta   90.00
_cell.angle_gamma   90.00
#
_symmetry.space_group_name_H-M   'P 1'
#
loop_
_entity.id
_entity.type
_entity.pdbx_description
1 polymer ?
#
loop_
_entity_poly.entity_id
_entity_poly.type
_entity_poly.pdbx_seq_one_letter_code
_entity_poly.pdbx_strand_id
1 'polypeptide(L)'
;MLEIQQGNFGNNCAGHSRRTAIKAGFLGVLGLSTADLLRLRAEGAAKRNGKSVILIWLDGGPSHMETYDPKPAAPKEYRGPWLDMATNVPGIRFSEMLPLQAKHADKMCVLRSVHHDTGDHFAAAHWMLTGRHGSTSANKAQKYPSIGSCIARARGANAKGMPAYVGLPAAESVYLYPGYQGAAYLGAAYNPFQLNMKQKYLGATSKTKIQTPPVLANLAGDIGRVGNRVGLRESLDQINRNIDRTGSFESLDRYQQQAVDMVTGGKARAAFDMEKESAKTRDLYGRGPWGHYTLMARRLVESGVSFVTVDMPHWDTHSKIKIGLEARLPFLDRAVAGLLEDLKQRGMLDDTLVVVMGEFGRTPKLNSGQPGIPIPGRDHWGQAMSVILAGGGLKTGQVIGATNAKAEHPVARALKPDDVLATIYEVMGIDPETTFKDFAGRPVALVDQGKAIKEIL
;
A
#
# COMPACT_ATOMS: atom_id res chain seq x y z
N MET A 1 -4.08 -22.79 48.57
CA MET A 1 -4.18 -23.74 47.45
C MET A 1 -5.65 -24.08 47.29
N LEU A 2 -6.34 -23.51 46.32
CA LEU A 2 -7.77 -23.77 46.09
C LEU A 2 -7.85 -24.73 44.90
N GLU A 3 -8.17 -25.96 45.16
CA GLU A 3 -8.41 -27.01 44.18
C GLU A 3 -9.82 -26.82 43.58
N ILE A 4 -9.92 -26.50 42.33
CA ILE A 4 -11.21 -26.37 41.61
C ILE A 4 -11.40 -27.65 40.79
N GLN A 5 -12.28 -28.54 41.26
CA GLN A 5 -12.67 -29.74 40.51
C GLN A 5 -13.31 -29.40 39.18
N GLN A 6 -12.84 -30.07 38.13
CA GLN A 6 -13.41 -30.02 36.78
C GLN A 6 -14.73 -30.77 36.74
N GLY A 7 -15.84 -30.05 36.67
CA GLY A 7 -17.15 -30.59 36.28
C GLY A 7 -17.63 -29.85 35.01
N ASN A 8 -18.23 -30.61 34.08
CA ASN A 8 -18.86 -30.11 32.89
C ASN A 8 -20.12 -29.30 33.24
N PHE A 9 -20.03 -27.99 33.32
CA PHE A 9 -21.14 -27.12 33.70
C PHE A 9 -21.56 -26.26 32.48
N GLY A 10 -22.84 -26.42 32.08
CA GLY A 10 -23.47 -25.75 30.99
C GLY A 10 -23.40 -24.20 31.05
N ASN A 11 -23.53 -23.59 29.91
CA ASN A 11 -23.64 -22.14 29.76
C ASN A 11 -24.96 -21.63 30.36
N ASN A 12 -24.98 -20.40 30.89
CA ASN A 12 -26.23 -19.72 31.25
C ASN A 12 -27.01 -19.30 29.95
N CYS A 13 -28.26 -18.84 30.12
CA CYS A 13 -29.14 -18.43 29.03
C CYS A 13 -28.57 -17.31 28.12
N ALA A 14 -27.47 -16.64 28.53
CA ALA A 14 -26.74 -15.64 27.75
C ALA A 14 -25.45 -16.16 27.13
N GLY A 15 -25.20 -17.49 27.16
CA GLY A 15 -24.04 -18.12 26.52
C GLY A 15 -22.70 -17.98 27.27
N HIS A 16 -22.70 -17.43 28.50
CA HIS A 16 -21.46 -17.24 29.27
C HIS A 16 -21.19 -18.44 30.22
N SER A 17 -19.97 -18.98 30.14
CA SER A 17 -19.54 -20.05 31.03
C SER A 17 -19.18 -19.51 32.42
N ARG A 18 -19.32 -20.35 33.49
CA ARG A 18 -18.87 -20.02 34.84
C ARG A 18 -17.40 -19.60 34.91
N ARG A 19 -16.57 -20.14 34.01
CA ARG A 19 -15.16 -19.79 33.87
C ARG A 19 -14.97 -18.34 33.44
N THR A 20 -15.87 -17.82 32.60
CA THR A 20 -15.88 -16.40 32.15
C THR A 20 -16.32 -15.49 33.31
N ALA A 21 -17.31 -15.89 34.08
CA ALA A 21 -17.76 -15.13 35.27
C ALA A 21 -16.70 -15.08 36.39
N ILE A 22 -15.99 -16.21 36.63
CA ILE A 22 -14.89 -16.26 37.59
C ILE A 22 -13.71 -15.40 37.14
N LYS A 23 -13.35 -15.42 35.86
CA LYS A 23 -12.31 -14.53 35.30
C LYS A 23 -12.67 -13.05 35.43
N ALA A 24 -13.93 -12.69 35.22
CA ALA A 24 -14.41 -11.31 35.38
C ALA A 24 -14.40 -10.88 36.86
N GLY A 25 -14.79 -11.77 37.79
CA GLY A 25 -14.73 -11.54 39.24
C GLY A 25 -13.30 -11.39 39.76
N PHE A 26 -12.37 -12.19 39.26
CA PHE A 26 -10.96 -12.13 39.69
C PHE A 26 -10.27 -10.84 39.23
N LEU A 27 -10.66 -10.30 38.05
CA LEU A 27 -10.15 -9.01 37.53
C LEU A 27 -10.68 -7.82 38.37
N GLY A 28 -11.88 -7.92 38.93
CA GLY A 28 -12.44 -6.92 39.86
C GLY A 28 -11.65 -6.85 41.19
N VAL A 29 -11.13 -7.97 41.68
CA VAL A 29 -10.25 -8.03 42.86
C VAL A 29 -8.89 -7.38 42.62
N LEU A 30 -8.45 -7.30 41.34
CA LEU A 30 -7.21 -6.62 40.92
C LEU A 30 -7.42 -5.13 40.57
N GLY A 31 -8.59 -4.56 40.89
CA GLY A 31 -8.90 -3.15 40.62
C GLY A 31 -9.16 -2.80 39.15
N LEU A 32 -9.32 -3.81 38.28
CA LEU A 32 -9.66 -3.59 36.85
C LEU A 32 -11.18 -3.64 36.67
N SER A 33 -11.75 -2.55 36.21
CA SER A 33 -13.17 -2.48 35.83
C SER A 33 -13.47 -3.25 34.52
N THR A 34 -14.74 -3.61 34.31
CA THR A 34 -15.19 -4.20 33.05
C THR A 34 -14.90 -3.24 31.87
N ALA A 35 -14.94 -1.94 32.13
CA ALA A 35 -14.57 -0.91 31.14
C ALA A 35 -13.07 -0.95 30.84
N ASP A 36 -12.21 -1.15 31.84
CA ASP A 36 -10.76 -1.33 31.66
C ASP A 36 -10.45 -2.63 30.91
N LEU A 37 -11.22 -3.71 31.17
CA LEU A 37 -11.11 -4.96 30.42
C LEU A 37 -11.54 -4.82 28.97
N LEU A 38 -12.61 -4.08 28.72
CA LEU A 38 -13.08 -3.77 27.35
C LEU A 38 -12.11 -2.80 26.66
N ARG A 39 -11.54 -1.86 27.39
CA ARG A 39 -10.49 -0.96 26.91
C ARG A 39 -9.19 -1.72 26.63
N LEU A 40 -8.73 -2.58 27.55
CA LEU A 40 -7.58 -3.47 27.32
C LEU A 40 -7.83 -4.52 26.24
N ARG A 41 -9.09 -4.95 26.03
CA ARG A 41 -9.46 -5.78 24.87
C ARG A 41 -9.52 -4.97 23.58
N ALA A 42 -10.01 -3.74 23.61
CA ALA A 42 -9.96 -2.82 22.47
C ALA A 42 -8.51 -2.39 22.17
N GLU A 43 -7.70 -2.16 23.20
CA GLU A 43 -6.26 -1.88 23.11
C GLU A 43 -5.45 -3.15 22.81
N GLY A 44 -5.87 -4.31 23.22
CA GLY A 44 -5.22 -5.61 23.00
C GLY A 44 -5.71 -6.36 21.76
N ALA A 45 -6.91 -6.08 21.25
CA ALA A 45 -7.31 -6.41 19.88
C ALA A 45 -6.58 -5.51 18.87
N ALA A 46 -6.17 -4.33 19.29
CA ALA A 46 -5.13 -3.53 18.72
C ALA A 46 -3.78 -3.80 19.43
N LYS A 47 -3.30 -5.03 19.50
CA LYS A 47 -1.87 -5.24 19.40
C LYS A 47 -1.52 -4.66 18.03
N ARG A 48 -1.22 -3.35 18.03
CA ARG A 48 -0.57 -2.74 16.89
C ARG A 48 0.68 -3.57 16.71
N ASN A 49 0.65 -4.45 15.72
CA ASN A 49 1.82 -5.28 15.41
C ASN A 49 3.00 -4.41 14.91
N GLY A 50 2.86 -3.09 14.96
CA GLY A 50 3.87 -2.12 14.49
C GLY A 50 4.03 -2.11 12.97
N LYS A 51 3.36 -3.01 12.26
CA LYS A 51 3.57 -3.22 10.83
C LYS A 51 3.10 -2.03 10.00
N SER A 52 3.83 -1.80 8.91
CA SER A 52 3.56 -0.77 7.91
C SER A 52 3.61 -1.35 6.51
N VAL A 53 3.02 -0.64 5.54
CA VAL A 53 3.10 -0.99 4.12
C VAL A 53 3.74 0.15 3.35
N ILE A 54 4.66 -0.18 2.45
CA ILE A 54 5.14 0.71 1.38
C ILE A 54 4.70 0.08 0.06
N LEU A 55 3.72 0.71 -0.60
CA LEU A 55 3.26 0.34 -1.92
C LEU A 55 4.01 1.15 -2.98
N ILE A 56 4.81 0.49 -3.80
CA ILE A 56 5.40 1.03 -5.01
C ILE A 56 4.39 0.78 -6.14
N TRP A 57 3.70 1.84 -6.53
CA TRP A 57 2.68 1.77 -7.57
C TRP A 57 3.30 2.11 -8.92
N LEU A 58 3.27 1.14 -9.84
CA LEU A 58 3.83 1.26 -11.19
C LEU A 58 2.73 1.70 -12.16
N ASP A 59 2.40 2.99 -12.10
CA ASP A 59 1.28 3.58 -12.81
C ASP A 59 1.43 3.52 -14.33
N GLY A 60 0.48 2.89 -14.98
CA GLY A 60 0.48 2.63 -16.41
C GLY A 60 0.66 1.16 -16.80
N GLY A 61 0.79 0.24 -15.85
CA GLY A 61 0.85 -1.19 -16.06
C GLY A 61 2.21 -1.70 -16.58
N PRO A 62 3.10 -2.15 -15.70
CA PRO A 62 4.43 -2.66 -16.06
C PRO A 62 4.32 -4.00 -16.81
N SER A 63 5.20 -4.21 -17.79
CA SER A 63 5.30 -5.53 -18.43
C SER A 63 5.90 -6.56 -17.48
N HIS A 64 5.14 -7.64 -17.24
CA HIS A 64 5.60 -8.76 -16.42
C HIS A 64 6.76 -9.51 -17.08
N MET A 65 6.82 -9.54 -18.41
CA MET A 65 7.87 -10.26 -19.16
C MET A 65 9.22 -9.55 -19.09
N GLU A 66 9.24 -8.24 -19.10
CA GLU A 66 10.46 -7.43 -19.00
C GLU A 66 10.88 -7.16 -17.54
N THR A 67 10.18 -7.78 -16.57
CA THR A 67 10.47 -7.63 -15.14
C THR A 67 10.67 -8.97 -14.44
N TYR A 68 9.60 -9.55 -13.88
CA TYR A 68 9.70 -10.68 -12.95
C TYR A 68 9.25 -12.03 -13.50
N ASP A 69 8.72 -12.08 -14.73
CA ASP A 69 8.30 -13.32 -15.41
C ASP A 69 8.88 -13.43 -16.83
N PRO A 70 10.21 -13.34 -17.00
CA PRO A 70 10.84 -13.45 -18.31
C PRO A 70 10.61 -14.83 -18.93
N LYS A 71 10.46 -14.86 -20.27
CA LYS A 71 10.25 -16.09 -21.05
C LYS A 71 11.35 -16.23 -22.11
N PRO A 72 12.59 -16.55 -21.73
CA PRO A 72 13.74 -16.56 -22.66
C PRO A 72 13.59 -17.58 -23.78
N ALA A 73 12.86 -18.67 -23.54
CA ALA A 73 12.59 -19.71 -24.55
C ALA A 73 11.39 -19.40 -25.48
N ALA A 74 10.64 -18.30 -25.21
CA ALA A 74 9.54 -17.92 -26.08
C ALA A 74 10.06 -17.38 -27.44
N PRO A 75 9.24 -17.42 -28.51
CA PRO A 75 9.57 -16.78 -29.79
C PRO A 75 9.94 -15.31 -29.60
N LYS A 76 10.78 -14.79 -30.51
CA LYS A 76 11.35 -13.42 -30.41
C LYS A 76 10.30 -12.33 -30.22
N GLU A 77 9.16 -12.46 -30.86
CA GLU A 77 8.05 -11.53 -30.78
C GLU A 77 7.29 -11.57 -29.43
N TYR A 78 7.58 -12.56 -28.56
CA TYR A 78 7.05 -12.70 -27.20
C TYR A 78 8.09 -12.33 -26.14
N ARG A 79 9.30 -12.92 -26.20
CA ARG A 79 10.30 -12.81 -25.14
C ARG A 79 10.81 -11.41 -24.83
N GLY A 80 10.55 -10.44 -25.72
CA GLY A 80 11.00 -9.06 -25.56
C GLY A 80 12.49 -8.83 -25.90
N PRO A 81 13.02 -7.63 -25.63
CA PRO A 81 14.34 -7.21 -26.07
C PRO A 81 15.50 -7.66 -25.15
N TRP A 82 15.22 -8.18 -23.97
CA TRP A 82 16.24 -8.56 -22.98
C TRP A 82 16.19 -10.04 -22.62
N LEU A 83 17.31 -10.50 -22.08
CA LEU A 83 17.42 -11.83 -21.51
C LEU A 83 17.01 -11.83 -20.03
N ASP A 84 16.98 -13.00 -19.45
CA ASP A 84 16.80 -13.21 -18.03
C ASP A 84 18.14 -13.47 -17.34
N MET A 85 18.21 -13.24 -16.05
CA MET A 85 19.35 -13.52 -15.21
C MET A 85 18.95 -14.33 -13.96
N ALA A 86 19.91 -15.09 -13.42
CA ALA A 86 19.72 -15.76 -12.15
C ALA A 86 19.64 -14.75 -11.00
N THR A 87 18.82 -15.08 -10.00
CA THR A 87 18.77 -14.35 -8.74
C THR A 87 19.64 -15.05 -7.67
N ASN A 88 19.67 -14.50 -6.45
CA ASN A 88 20.31 -15.17 -5.31
C ASN A 88 19.50 -16.38 -4.77
N VAL A 89 18.34 -16.68 -5.36
CA VAL A 89 17.51 -17.86 -5.04
C VAL A 89 17.56 -18.82 -6.23
N PRO A 90 18.04 -20.06 -6.09
CA PRO A 90 18.08 -21.02 -7.17
C PRO A 90 16.71 -21.22 -7.82
N GLY A 91 16.65 -21.23 -9.15
CA GLY A 91 15.40 -21.44 -9.93
C GLY A 91 14.57 -20.16 -10.12
N ILE A 92 14.81 -19.08 -9.40
CA ILE A 92 14.15 -17.79 -9.62
C ILE A 92 15.02 -16.96 -10.57
N ARG A 93 14.38 -16.47 -11.64
CA ARG A 93 15.02 -15.63 -12.65
C ARG A 93 14.22 -14.36 -12.87
N PHE A 94 14.91 -13.24 -13.01
CA PHE A 94 14.36 -11.92 -13.34
C PHE A 94 14.91 -11.44 -14.70
N SER A 95 14.32 -10.40 -15.26
CA SER A 95 14.94 -9.70 -16.38
C SER A 95 16.35 -9.22 -16.00
N GLU A 96 17.29 -9.29 -16.95
CA GLU A 96 18.67 -8.78 -16.78
C GLU A 96 18.72 -7.27 -16.44
N MET A 97 17.60 -6.57 -16.63
CA MET A 97 17.44 -5.16 -16.28
C MET A 97 17.20 -4.91 -14.77
N LEU A 98 17.09 -5.99 -13.96
CA LEU A 98 16.86 -5.91 -12.51
C LEU A 98 18.00 -6.55 -11.68
N PRO A 99 19.29 -6.21 -11.97
CA PRO A 99 20.42 -6.89 -11.35
C PRO A 99 20.58 -6.62 -9.84
N LEU A 100 20.10 -5.49 -9.34
CA LEU A 100 20.16 -5.17 -7.91
C LEU A 100 19.07 -5.92 -7.15
N GLN A 101 17.84 -5.93 -7.64
CA GLN A 101 16.74 -6.69 -7.05
C GLN A 101 16.98 -8.20 -7.09
N ALA A 102 17.65 -8.71 -8.13
CA ALA A 102 18.02 -10.12 -8.23
C ALA A 102 18.90 -10.59 -7.04
N LYS A 103 19.64 -9.69 -6.41
CA LYS A 103 20.43 -9.96 -5.19
C LYS A 103 19.60 -9.99 -3.90
N HIS A 104 18.32 -9.65 -3.99
CA HIS A 104 17.39 -9.59 -2.87
C HIS A 104 16.15 -10.48 -3.06
N ALA A 105 16.16 -11.38 -4.05
CA ALA A 105 15.05 -12.28 -4.32
C ALA A 105 14.70 -13.19 -3.12
N ASP A 106 15.68 -13.48 -2.25
CA ASP A 106 15.50 -14.17 -0.97
C ASP A 106 14.56 -13.44 0.00
N LYS A 107 14.34 -12.15 -0.19
CA LYS A 107 13.44 -11.30 0.62
C LYS A 107 12.10 -11.03 -0.06
N MET A 108 11.86 -11.63 -1.22
CA MET A 108 10.70 -11.39 -2.07
C MET A 108 9.85 -12.66 -2.23
N CYS A 109 8.55 -12.48 -2.32
CA CYS A 109 7.59 -13.42 -2.90
C CYS A 109 7.16 -12.85 -4.24
N VAL A 110 7.36 -13.60 -5.31
CA VAL A 110 6.98 -13.20 -6.68
C VAL A 110 5.67 -13.87 -7.04
N LEU A 111 4.59 -13.11 -7.15
CA LEU A 111 3.30 -13.60 -7.61
C LEU A 111 3.22 -13.45 -9.13
N ARG A 112 3.37 -14.55 -9.89
CA ARG A 112 3.41 -14.52 -11.36
C ARG A 112 2.07 -14.77 -12.02
N SER A 113 1.05 -15.11 -11.26
CA SER A 113 -0.25 -15.56 -11.74
C SER A 113 -1.39 -14.61 -11.40
N VAL A 114 -1.10 -13.38 -11.02
CA VAL A 114 -2.13 -12.37 -10.77
C VAL A 114 -2.76 -11.98 -12.10
N HIS A 115 -4.10 -11.94 -12.14
CA HIS A 115 -4.85 -11.65 -13.36
C HIS A 115 -6.23 -11.08 -13.07
N HIS A 116 -6.76 -10.37 -14.04
CA HIS A 116 -8.15 -9.92 -14.13
C HIS A 116 -8.54 -9.76 -15.62
N ASP A 117 -9.77 -9.36 -15.91
CA ASP A 117 -10.35 -9.38 -17.26
C ASP A 117 -10.45 -8.00 -17.93
N THR A 118 -9.87 -6.96 -17.35
CA THR A 118 -9.97 -5.60 -17.89
C THR A 118 -8.63 -5.07 -18.43
N GLY A 119 -8.70 -4.33 -19.57
CA GLY A 119 -7.60 -3.53 -20.11
C GLY A 119 -7.85 -2.02 -19.96
N ASP A 120 -8.85 -1.60 -19.17
CA ASP A 120 -9.12 -0.20 -18.87
C ASP A 120 -8.34 0.22 -17.62
N HIS A 121 -7.51 1.25 -17.69
CA HIS A 121 -6.69 1.74 -16.57
C HIS A 121 -7.50 2.02 -15.31
N PHE A 122 -8.67 2.66 -15.44
CA PHE A 122 -9.52 3.02 -14.30
C PHE A 122 -10.10 1.80 -13.63
N ALA A 123 -10.66 0.87 -14.42
CA ALA A 123 -11.25 -0.36 -13.92
C ALA A 123 -10.19 -1.25 -13.24
N ALA A 124 -9.04 -1.40 -13.89
CA ALA A 124 -7.94 -2.20 -13.38
C ALA A 124 -7.34 -1.63 -12.09
N ALA A 125 -7.02 -0.33 -12.05
CA ALA A 125 -6.46 0.30 -10.86
C ALA A 125 -7.47 0.30 -9.71
N HIS A 126 -8.74 0.58 -9.99
CA HIS A 126 -9.78 0.49 -8.97
C HIS A 126 -9.84 -0.94 -8.39
N TRP A 127 -9.83 -1.98 -9.24
CA TRP A 127 -9.86 -3.35 -8.78
C TRP A 127 -8.60 -3.73 -7.98
N MET A 128 -7.42 -3.43 -8.51
CA MET A 128 -6.14 -3.71 -7.83
C MET A 128 -6.00 -3.02 -6.47
N LEU A 129 -6.62 -1.85 -6.27
CA LEU A 129 -6.50 -1.07 -5.05
C LEU A 129 -7.66 -1.22 -4.08
N THR A 130 -8.81 -1.79 -4.52
CA THR A 130 -10.01 -1.90 -3.70
C THR A 130 -10.54 -3.33 -3.58
N GLY A 131 -10.07 -4.28 -4.41
CA GLY A 131 -10.60 -5.63 -4.53
C GLY A 131 -11.99 -5.68 -5.18
N ARG A 132 -12.42 -4.62 -5.89
CA ARG A 132 -13.78 -4.53 -6.42
C ARG A 132 -13.83 -3.85 -7.78
N HIS A 133 -14.74 -4.30 -8.61
CA HIS A 133 -15.12 -3.52 -9.79
C HIS A 133 -15.81 -2.22 -9.36
N GLY A 134 -15.57 -1.13 -10.09
CA GLY A 134 -16.20 0.14 -9.71
C GLY A 134 -16.03 1.25 -10.71
N SER A 135 -14.86 1.82 -10.81
CA SER A 135 -14.55 2.86 -11.81
C SER A 135 -14.34 2.25 -13.20
N THR A 136 -14.54 3.06 -14.22
CA THR A 136 -14.21 2.77 -15.62
C THR A 136 -13.83 4.08 -16.31
N SER A 137 -13.25 4.04 -17.50
CA SER A 137 -12.99 5.24 -18.31
C SER A 137 -14.26 6.05 -18.62
N ALA A 138 -15.42 5.38 -18.69
CA ALA A 138 -16.73 6.02 -18.87
C ALA A 138 -17.31 6.59 -17.57
N ASN A 139 -16.99 5.98 -16.42
CA ASN A 139 -17.42 6.45 -15.09
C ASN A 139 -16.25 6.38 -14.11
N LYS A 140 -15.54 7.48 -14.00
CA LYS A 140 -14.27 7.59 -13.25
C LYS A 140 -14.45 7.78 -11.75
N ALA A 141 -15.67 7.86 -11.24
CA ALA A 141 -15.93 8.03 -9.82
C ALA A 141 -15.43 6.81 -9.03
N GLN A 142 -14.63 7.05 -8.01
CA GLN A 142 -14.21 6.02 -7.08
C GLN A 142 -15.42 5.56 -6.25
N LYS A 143 -15.76 4.28 -6.31
CA LYS A 143 -16.92 3.71 -5.58
C LYS A 143 -16.53 3.08 -4.25
N TYR A 144 -15.35 2.50 -4.17
CA TYR A 144 -14.88 1.81 -2.98
C TYR A 144 -13.58 2.43 -2.48
N PRO A 145 -13.33 2.40 -1.16
CA PRO A 145 -12.11 2.93 -0.59
C PRO A 145 -10.90 2.09 -1.00
N SER A 146 -9.77 2.77 -1.20
CA SER A 146 -8.49 2.10 -1.45
C SER A 146 -8.02 1.34 -0.22
N ILE A 147 -7.16 0.33 -0.44
CA ILE A 147 -6.54 -0.45 0.64
C ILE A 147 -5.83 0.44 1.66
N GLY A 148 -5.12 1.49 1.25
CA GLY A 148 -4.47 2.44 2.14
C GLY A 148 -5.46 3.17 3.04
N SER A 149 -6.60 3.60 2.48
CA SER A 149 -7.69 4.23 3.23
C SER A 149 -8.38 3.27 4.19
N CYS A 150 -8.57 2.02 3.78
CA CYS A 150 -9.11 0.97 4.65
C CYS A 150 -8.20 0.67 5.83
N ILE A 151 -6.88 0.55 5.60
CA ILE A 151 -5.88 0.36 6.67
C ILE A 151 -5.84 1.58 7.59
N ALA A 152 -5.88 2.78 7.04
CA ALA A 152 -5.96 4.02 7.82
C ALA A 152 -7.21 4.05 8.72
N ARG A 153 -8.36 3.59 8.22
CA ARG A 153 -9.61 3.50 9.00
C ARG A 153 -9.56 2.44 10.07
N ALA A 154 -9.01 1.26 9.75
CA ALA A 154 -8.99 0.11 10.67
C ALA A 154 -7.96 0.28 11.78
N ARG A 155 -6.80 0.90 11.50
CA ARG A 155 -5.66 0.93 12.43
C ARG A 155 -5.20 2.32 12.86
N GLY A 156 -5.41 3.34 12.02
CA GLY A 156 -4.79 4.63 12.21
C GLY A 156 -3.27 4.59 11.98
N ALA A 157 -2.58 5.63 12.42
CA ALA A 157 -1.11 5.69 12.40
C ALA A 157 -0.49 4.86 13.51
N ASN A 158 0.72 4.33 13.30
CA ASN A 158 1.48 3.60 14.31
C ASN A 158 2.07 4.53 15.38
N ALA A 159 2.12 5.84 15.14
CA ALA A 159 2.57 6.83 16.11
C ALA A 159 1.69 8.08 16.10
N LYS A 160 1.48 8.65 17.30
CA LYS A 160 0.75 9.92 17.46
C LYS A 160 1.46 11.05 16.71
N GLY A 161 0.70 11.94 16.08
CA GLY A 161 1.20 13.07 15.31
C GLY A 161 1.71 12.72 13.91
N MET A 162 1.49 11.46 13.48
CA MET A 162 1.77 11.03 12.11
C MET A 162 0.47 10.75 11.35
N PRO A 163 0.41 10.99 10.03
CA PRO A 163 -0.72 10.55 9.22
C PRO A 163 -0.73 9.02 9.11
N ALA A 164 -1.94 8.44 9.01
CA ALA A 164 -2.06 6.99 8.83
C ALA A 164 -1.71 6.56 7.40
N TYR A 165 -2.01 7.40 6.41
CA TYR A 165 -1.80 7.14 4.99
C TYR A 165 -1.16 8.35 4.30
N VAL A 166 -0.12 8.11 3.49
CA VAL A 166 0.61 9.14 2.72
C VAL A 166 0.75 8.71 1.27
N GLY A 167 0.47 9.61 0.33
CA GLY A 167 0.74 9.45 -1.11
C GLY A 167 1.92 10.29 -1.56
N LEU A 168 2.91 9.68 -2.22
CA LEU A 168 4.15 10.31 -2.66
C LEU A 168 4.35 10.21 -4.19
N PRO A 169 4.58 11.31 -4.89
CA PRO A 169 4.42 12.70 -4.44
C PRO A 169 2.97 13.07 -4.22
N ALA A 170 2.05 12.32 -4.82
CA ALA A 170 0.62 12.47 -4.74
C ALA A 170 -0.06 11.10 -4.78
N ALA A 171 -1.34 11.05 -4.39
CA ALA A 171 -2.19 9.86 -4.53
C ALA A 171 -3.09 9.96 -5.77
N GLU A 172 -2.54 10.51 -6.84
CA GLU A 172 -3.20 10.69 -8.11
C GLU A 172 -2.29 10.22 -9.24
N SER A 173 -2.84 9.43 -10.12
CA SER A 173 -2.14 8.91 -11.28
C SER A 173 -1.99 9.95 -12.40
N VAL A 174 -0.97 9.76 -13.24
CA VAL A 174 -0.81 10.44 -14.52
C VAL A 174 -1.95 10.09 -15.47
N TYR A 175 -2.37 8.83 -15.47
CA TYR A 175 -3.38 8.28 -16.37
C TYR A 175 -4.76 8.22 -15.74
N LEU A 176 -4.83 8.21 -14.42
CA LEU A 176 -6.04 8.02 -13.65
C LEU A 176 -6.50 9.33 -13.01
N TYR A 177 -7.78 9.42 -12.75
CA TYR A 177 -8.40 10.62 -12.21
C TYR A 177 -7.99 10.85 -10.75
N PRO A 178 -8.10 12.11 -10.26
CA PRO A 178 -7.93 12.43 -8.86
C PRO A 178 -8.75 11.51 -7.97
N GLY A 179 -8.15 11.03 -6.89
CA GLY A 179 -8.84 10.30 -5.84
C GLY A 179 -8.95 8.80 -6.00
N TYR A 180 -8.39 8.17 -7.04
CA TYR A 180 -8.48 6.70 -7.17
C TYR A 180 -7.83 5.92 -6.00
N GLN A 181 -6.94 6.55 -5.24
CA GLN A 181 -6.41 6.03 -3.97
C GLN A 181 -7.15 6.58 -2.73
N GLY A 182 -8.29 7.21 -2.92
CA GLY A 182 -9.03 7.90 -1.87
C GLY A 182 -9.87 6.97 -0.99
N ALA A 183 -10.55 7.60 -0.05
CA ALA A 183 -11.31 6.95 1.00
C ALA A 183 -12.78 6.65 0.61
N ALA A 184 -13.27 7.14 -0.53
CA ALA A 184 -14.66 6.98 -0.96
C ALA A 184 -15.64 7.21 0.21
N TYR A 185 -16.50 6.22 0.52
CA TYR A 185 -17.50 6.33 1.58
C TYR A 185 -16.94 6.33 3.02
N LEU A 186 -15.65 6.09 3.23
CA LEU A 186 -15.05 6.18 4.57
C LEU A 186 -14.88 7.64 5.04
N GLY A 187 -14.95 8.60 4.12
CA GLY A 187 -14.83 10.03 4.41
C GLY A 187 -13.40 10.57 4.33
N ALA A 188 -13.30 11.88 4.22
CA ALA A 188 -12.06 12.61 3.91
C ALA A 188 -10.93 12.40 4.93
N ALA A 189 -11.25 12.09 6.19
CA ALA A 189 -10.27 11.82 7.24
C ALA A 189 -9.33 10.63 6.93
N TYR A 190 -9.73 9.75 6.03
CA TYR A 190 -8.97 8.56 5.64
C TYR A 190 -8.36 8.67 4.24
N ASN A 191 -8.48 9.83 3.59
CA ASN A 191 -7.75 10.11 2.37
C ASN A 191 -6.23 10.14 2.64
N PRO A 192 -5.40 9.79 1.65
CA PRO A 192 -3.97 9.94 1.78
C PRO A 192 -3.58 11.41 1.95
N PHE A 193 -2.65 11.66 2.87
CA PHE A 193 -1.94 12.92 2.92
C PHE A 193 -1.04 13.03 1.70
N GLN A 194 -1.25 14.03 0.85
CA GLN A 194 -0.52 14.23 -0.41
C GLN A 194 0.55 15.29 -0.24
N LEU A 195 1.74 15.00 -0.74
CA LEU A 195 2.89 15.86 -0.53
C LEU A 195 2.97 17.01 -1.53
N ASN A 196 2.92 16.70 -2.82
CA ASN A 196 3.08 17.71 -3.87
C ASN A 196 2.43 17.29 -5.20
N MET A 197 1.20 17.72 -5.39
CA MET A 197 0.41 17.46 -6.59
C MET A 197 1.08 17.92 -7.89
N LYS A 198 1.87 19.00 -7.84
CA LYS A 198 2.57 19.55 -9.02
C LYS A 198 3.69 18.63 -9.51
N GLN A 199 4.16 17.70 -8.68
CA GLN A 199 5.26 16.79 -9.01
C GLN A 199 4.82 15.36 -9.36
N LYS A 200 3.53 15.09 -9.47
CA LYS A 200 2.99 13.77 -9.81
C LYS A 200 3.47 13.21 -11.16
N TYR A 201 3.88 14.09 -12.08
CA TYR A 201 4.35 13.69 -13.41
C TYR A 201 5.86 13.46 -13.52
N LEU A 202 6.61 13.50 -12.40
CA LEU A 202 8.05 13.30 -12.44
C LEU A 202 8.42 11.84 -12.75
N GLY A 203 8.84 11.60 -13.99
CA GLY A 203 9.39 10.31 -14.40
C GLY A 203 10.76 10.03 -13.76
N ALA A 204 11.21 8.79 -13.88
CA ALA A 204 12.46 8.28 -13.30
C ALA A 204 13.69 9.13 -13.62
N THR A 205 13.79 9.60 -14.85
CA THR A 205 14.94 10.37 -15.39
C THR A 205 14.82 11.88 -15.20
N SER A 206 13.74 12.37 -14.56
CA SER A 206 13.54 13.80 -14.39
C SER A 206 14.67 14.43 -13.58
N LYS A 207 15.25 15.50 -14.10
CA LYS A 207 16.26 16.34 -13.42
C LYS A 207 15.63 17.47 -12.61
N THR A 208 14.30 17.56 -12.56
CA THR A 208 13.59 18.59 -11.79
C THR A 208 13.92 18.45 -10.33
N LYS A 209 14.36 19.54 -9.72
CA LYS A 209 14.63 19.59 -8.27
C LYS A 209 13.34 19.26 -7.51
N ILE A 210 13.42 18.26 -6.65
CA ILE A 210 12.32 17.92 -5.76
C ILE A 210 12.19 19.06 -4.74
N GLN A 211 11.03 19.70 -4.75
CA GLN A 211 10.76 20.84 -3.88
C GLN A 211 10.18 20.37 -2.56
N THR A 212 10.59 21.02 -1.48
CA THR A 212 9.88 20.88 -0.20
C THR A 212 8.43 21.31 -0.40
N PRO A 213 7.45 20.46 -0.03
CA PRO A 213 6.05 20.80 -0.23
C PRO A 213 5.68 22.08 0.48
N PRO A 214 4.85 22.95 -0.13
CA PRO A 214 4.38 24.18 0.51
C PRO A 214 3.70 23.94 1.86
N VAL A 215 3.00 22.80 1.98
CA VAL A 215 2.37 22.39 3.25
C VAL A 215 3.39 22.21 4.37
N LEU A 216 4.57 21.69 4.07
CA LEU A 216 5.64 21.50 5.06
C LEU A 216 6.42 22.79 5.33
N ALA A 217 6.58 23.68 4.33
CA ALA A 217 7.19 24.99 4.51
C ALA A 217 6.32 25.86 5.44
N ASN A 218 4.99 25.77 5.31
CA ASN A 218 4.04 26.50 6.16
C ASN A 218 3.96 25.92 7.59
N LEU A 219 4.40 24.69 7.83
CA LEU A 219 4.52 24.10 9.18
C LEU A 219 5.61 24.80 10.04
N ALA A 220 6.46 25.61 9.44
CA ALA A 220 7.45 26.44 10.15
C ALA A 220 6.87 27.74 10.74
N GLY A 221 5.60 28.07 10.45
CA GLY A 221 4.91 29.24 10.97
C GLY A 221 4.61 29.19 12.47
N ASP A 222 4.13 30.29 13.00
CA ASP A 222 3.88 30.55 14.44
C ASP A 222 2.88 29.53 15.03
N ILE A 223 3.42 28.49 15.68
CA ILE A 223 2.67 27.39 16.32
C ILE A 223 1.71 27.92 17.40
N GLY A 224 2.04 29.02 18.08
CA GLY A 224 1.18 29.62 19.08
C GLY A 224 -0.14 30.14 18.52
N ARG A 225 -0.11 30.71 17.31
CA ARG A 225 -1.33 31.18 16.62
C ARG A 225 -2.24 30.04 16.17
N VAL A 226 -1.67 28.90 15.79
CA VAL A 226 -2.46 27.72 15.40
C VAL A 226 -3.19 27.14 16.61
N GLY A 227 -2.52 26.99 17.76
CA GLY A 227 -3.13 26.49 18.99
C GLY A 227 -4.30 27.37 19.46
N ASN A 228 -4.15 28.69 19.43
CA ASN A 228 -5.21 29.64 19.82
C ASN A 228 -6.41 29.60 18.86
N ARG A 229 -6.20 29.45 17.55
CA ARG A 229 -7.28 29.33 16.56
C ARG A 229 -8.05 28.02 16.70
N VAL A 230 -7.37 26.93 17.04
CA VAL A 230 -8.00 25.62 17.28
C VAL A 230 -8.89 25.68 18.52
N GLY A 231 -8.40 26.24 19.65
CA GLY A 231 -9.18 26.36 20.88
C GLY A 231 -10.42 27.26 20.71
N LEU A 232 -10.32 28.37 19.96
CA LEU A 232 -11.45 29.26 19.67
C LEU A 232 -12.50 28.55 18.79
N ARG A 233 -12.05 27.74 17.84
CA ARG A 233 -12.94 26.98 16.96
C ARG A 233 -13.63 25.83 17.68
N GLU A 234 -12.93 25.09 18.53
CA GLU A 234 -13.53 24.01 19.35
C GLU A 234 -14.68 24.55 20.22
N SER A 235 -14.55 25.80 20.70
CA SER A 235 -15.62 26.48 21.45
C SER A 235 -16.82 26.81 20.60
N LEU A 236 -16.64 27.11 19.31
CA LEU A 236 -17.73 27.41 18.36
C LEU A 236 -18.38 26.12 17.80
N ASP A 237 -17.60 25.05 17.60
CA ASP A 237 -18.07 23.77 17.05
C ASP A 237 -18.89 22.95 18.07
N GLN A 238 -18.71 23.18 19.38
CA GLN A 238 -19.58 22.57 20.41
C GLN A 238 -21.05 22.93 20.25
N ILE A 239 -21.36 24.09 19.65
CA ILE A 239 -22.74 24.56 19.42
C ILE A 239 -23.40 23.77 18.27
N ASN A 240 -22.65 23.27 17.29
CA ASN A 240 -23.19 22.62 16.11
C ASN A 240 -23.21 21.06 16.18
N ARG A 241 -22.59 20.43 17.18
CA ARG A 241 -22.48 18.96 17.31
C ARG A 241 -23.83 18.24 17.51
N ASN A 242 -24.84 18.94 17.99
CA ASN A 242 -26.16 18.36 18.22
C ASN A 242 -26.99 18.10 16.94
N ILE A 243 -26.48 18.45 15.76
CA ILE A 243 -27.21 18.41 14.49
C ILE A 243 -26.66 17.37 13.50
N ASP A 244 -25.47 16.78 13.75
CA ASP A 244 -24.84 15.85 12.82
C ASP A 244 -25.38 14.43 12.93
N ARG A 245 -26.37 14.11 12.07
CA ARG A 245 -26.90 12.74 11.92
C ARG A 245 -26.08 11.87 10.96
N THR A 246 -25.08 12.40 10.27
CA THR A 246 -24.35 11.72 9.20
C THR A 246 -22.90 11.32 9.55
N GLY A 247 -22.37 11.76 10.70
CA GLY A 247 -20.98 11.55 11.09
C GLY A 247 -19.96 12.33 10.25
N SER A 248 -20.41 13.22 9.37
CA SER A 248 -19.56 14.03 8.50
C SER A 248 -18.68 15.00 9.28
N PHE A 249 -19.23 15.58 10.37
CA PHE A 249 -18.48 16.49 11.25
C PHE A 249 -17.42 15.73 12.07
N GLU A 250 -17.72 14.52 12.56
CA GLU A 250 -16.73 13.72 13.28
C GLU A 250 -15.52 13.37 12.41
N SER A 251 -15.75 13.07 11.14
CA SER A 251 -14.65 12.81 10.20
C SER A 251 -13.84 14.08 9.87
N LEU A 252 -14.50 15.23 9.80
CA LEU A 252 -13.85 16.53 9.58
C LEU A 252 -13.03 16.96 10.81
N ASP A 253 -13.57 16.77 12.02
CA ASP A 253 -12.86 17.04 13.28
C ASP A 253 -11.60 16.20 13.40
N ARG A 254 -11.66 14.91 13.07
CA ARG A 254 -10.49 14.02 13.05
C ARG A 254 -9.43 14.46 12.04
N TYR A 255 -9.86 14.84 10.84
CA TYR A 255 -8.95 15.33 9.81
C TYR A 255 -8.22 16.60 10.27
N GLN A 256 -8.93 17.52 10.91
CA GLN A 256 -8.37 18.76 11.43
C GLN A 256 -7.45 18.53 12.62
N GLN A 257 -7.84 17.64 13.55
CA GLN A 257 -6.97 17.26 14.67
C GLN A 257 -5.68 16.60 14.19
N GLN A 258 -5.79 15.73 13.19
CA GLN A 258 -4.61 15.11 12.56
C GLN A 258 -3.71 16.16 11.91
N ALA A 259 -4.29 17.14 11.22
CA ALA A 259 -3.52 18.26 10.64
C ALA A 259 -2.83 19.10 11.71
N VAL A 260 -3.52 19.41 12.81
CA VAL A 260 -2.94 20.12 13.96
C VAL A 260 -1.80 19.34 14.60
N ASP A 261 -2.02 18.04 14.87
CA ASP A 261 -1.00 17.16 15.46
C ASP A 261 0.25 17.06 14.57
N MET A 262 0.06 17.05 13.23
CA MET A 262 1.17 17.07 12.27
C MET A 262 1.92 18.39 12.27
N VAL A 263 1.19 19.52 12.36
CA VAL A 263 1.77 20.89 12.36
C VAL A 263 2.53 21.16 13.66
N THR A 264 1.94 20.79 14.78
CA THR A 264 2.51 21.02 16.11
C THR A 264 3.57 19.99 16.49
N GLY A 265 3.49 18.77 15.92
CA GLY A 265 4.42 17.67 16.19
C GLY A 265 5.70 17.78 15.36
N GLY A 266 6.85 18.05 15.99
CA GLY A 266 8.17 18.06 15.32
C GLY A 266 8.53 16.75 14.62
N LYS A 267 7.86 15.64 14.96
CA LYS A 267 8.09 14.29 14.42
C LYS A 267 7.75 14.19 12.93
N ALA A 268 6.57 14.71 12.53
CA ALA A 268 6.18 14.72 11.12
C ALA A 268 7.17 15.54 10.28
N ARG A 269 7.50 16.75 10.74
CA ARG A 269 8.49 17.59 10.06
C ARG A 269 9.83 16.87 9.89
N ALA A 270 10.31 16.21 10.96
CA ALA A 270 11.57 15.47 10.92
C ALA A 270 11.54 14.31 9.94
N ALA A 271 10.39 13.61 9.78
CA ALA A 271 10.22 12.50 8.85
C ALA A 271 10.34 12.93 7.39
N PHE A 272 9.79 14.09 7.05
CA PHE A 272 9.87 14.64 5.69
C PHE A 272 11.21 15.36 5.38
N ASP A 273 12.04 15.62 6.37
CA ASP A 273 13.32 16.31 6.20
C ASP A 273 14.39 15.38 5.64
N MET A 274 14.54 15.39 4.31
CA MET A 274 15.48 14.56 3.58
C MET A 274 16.95 14.96 3.77
N GLU A 275 17.22 16.16 4.29
CA GLU A 275 18.59 16.61 4.56
C GLU A 275 19.23 15.87 5.75
N LYS A 276 18.41 15.24 6.58
CA LYS A 276 18.88 14.36 7.67
C LYS A 276 19.46 13.04 7.20
N GLU A 277 19.24 12.66 5.95
CA GLU A 277 19.80 11.43 5.39
C GLU A 277 21.22 11.64 4.85
N SER A 278 22.08 10.67 5.10
CA SER A 278 23.44 10.68 4.60
C SER A 278 23.51 10.63 3.07
N ALA A 279 24.57 11.16 2.48
CA ALA A 279 24.82 11.04 1.05
C ALA A 279 24.82 9.56 0.61
N LYS A 280 25.46 8.67 1.41
CA LYS A 280 25.51 7.21 1.16
C LYS A 280 24.10 6.59 1.11
N THR A 281 23.21 6.93 2.05
CA THR A 281 21.84 6.45 2.05
C THR A 281 21.08 6.94 0.82
N ARG A 282 21.21 8.23 0.48
CA ARG A 282 20.56 8.78 -0.73
C ARG A 282 21.05 8.11 -2.01
N ASP A 283 22.34 7.77 -2.10
CA ASP A 283 22.92 7.07 -3.25
C ASP A 283 22.44 5.61 -3.36
N LEU A 284 22.17 4.96 -2.23
CA LEU A 284 21.63 3.60 -2.20
C LEU A 284 20.30 3.50 -2.95
N TYR A 285 19.40 4.47 -2.75
CA TYR A 285 18.09 4.53 -3.41
C TYR A 285 18.16 5.11 -4.84
N GLY A 286 19.22 5.83 -5.16
CA GLY A 286 19.35 6.62 -6.38
C GLY A 286 18.85 8.07 -6.24
N ARG A 287 19.49 8.97 -6.98
CA ARG A 287 19.27 10.43 -6.87
C ARG A 287 18.08 10.97 -7.66
N GLY A 288 17.39 10.12 -8.43
CA GLY A 288 16.18 10.50 -9.17
C GLY A 288 14.94 10.63 -8.27
N PRO A 289 13.82 11.13 -8.82
CA PRO A 289 12.56 11.29 -8.06
C PRO A 289 12.06 10.00 -7.41
N TRP A 290 12.12 8.87 -8.11
CA TRP A 290 11.67 7.58 -7.61
C TRP A 290 12.47 7.12 -6.38
N GLY A 291 13.81 7.22 -6.43
CA GLY A 291 14.67 6.92 -5.27
C GLY A 291 14.41 7.85 -4.10
N HIS A 292 14.24 9.15 -4.37
CA HIS A 292 13.95 10.15 -3.34
C HIS A 292 12.64 9.86 -2.60
N TYR A 293 11.53 9.61 -3.34
CA TYR A 293 10.24 9.32 -2.71
C TYR A 293 10.21 7.95 -2.04
N THR A 294 10.94 6.96 -2.56
CA THR A 294 11.06 5.65 -1.90
C THR A 294 11.83 5.76 -0.58
N LEU A 295 12.91 6.54 -0.54
CA LEU A 295 13.62 6.84 0.71
C LEU A 295 12.74 7.62 1.70
N MET A 296 11.96 8.58 1.21
CA MET A 296 11.00 9.30 2.04
C MET A 296 9.94 8.36 2.62
N ALA A 297 9.43 7.40 1.84
CA ALA A 297 8.48 6.39 2.32
C ALA A 297 9.07 5.57 3.49
N ARG A 298 10.34 5.14 3.40
CA ARG A 298 11.03 4.46 4.50
C ARG A 298 11.06 5.34 5.75
N ARG A 299 11.42 6.61 5.63
CA ARG A 299 11.44 7.55 6.77
C ARG A 299 10.06 7.73 7.42
N LEU A 300 9.02 7.78 6.61
CA LEU A 300 7.64 7.92 7.06
C LEU A 300 7.19 6.70 7.86
N VAL A 301 7.44 5.47 7.37
CA VAL A 301 7.08 4.25 8.13
C VAL A 301 7.93 4.12 9.40
N GLU A 302 9.22 4.46 9.38
CA GLU A 302 10.09 4.55 10.55
C GLU A 302 9.54 5.53 11.59
N SER A 303 8.87 6.59 11.15
CA SER A 303 8.25 7.59 12.01
C SER A 303 6.81 7.24 12.43
N GLY A 304 6.26 6.13 11.94
CA GLY A 304 4.97 5.60 12.38
C GLY A 304 3.79 5.83 11.44
N VAL A 305 4.03 6.10 10.16
CA VAL A 305 2.99 6.02 9.12
C VAL A 305 2.67 4.55 8.86
N SER A 306 1.39 4.19 8.80
CA SER A 306 0.97 2.80 8.59
C SER A 306 0.97 2.39 7.13
N PHE A 307 0.67 3.31 6.20
CA PHE A 307 0.62 3.03 4.78
C PHE A 307 1.20 4.18 3.96
N VAL A 308 2.12 3.89 3.06
CA VAL A 308 2.68 4.87 2.13
C VAL A 308 2.58 4.32 0.71
N THR A 309 2.01 5.09 -0.21
CA THR A 309 2.11 4.82 -1.64
C THR A 309 3.19 5.70 -2.24
N VAL A 310 4.08 5.10 -3.03
CA VAL A 310 5.03 5.80 -3.89
C VAL A 310 4.60 5.57 -5.33
N ASP A 311 4.12 6.62 -5.98
CA ASP A 311 3.74 6.56 -7.38
C ASP A 311 4.97 6.67 -8.28
N MET A 312 5.14 5.69 -9.17
CA MET A 312 6.18 5.63 -10.19
C MET A 312 5.51 5.57 -11.57
N PRO A 313 5.24 6.71 -12.22
CA PRO A 313 4.41 6.77 -13.42
C PRO A 313 5.13 6.38 -14.72
N HIS A 314 4.35 6.37 -15.82
CA HIS A 314 4.79 6.22 -17.22
C HIS A 314 5.13 4.79 -17.65
N TRP A 315 4.47 3.77 -17.10
CA TRP A 315 4.63 2.38 -17.57
C TRP A 315 3.78 2.03 -18.80
N ASP A 316 2.97 2.94 -19.30
CA ASP A 316 2.09 2.75 -20.45
C ASP A 316 2.86 2.77 -21.79
N THR A 317 3.49 1.64 -22.15
CA THR A 317 4.46 1.51 -23.23
C THR A 317 3.88 0.84 -24.48
N HIS A 318 2.86 1.46 -25.11
CA HIS A 318 2.25 1.00 -26.36
C HIS A 318 3.20 1.01 -27.56
N SER A 319 4.28 1.75 -27.49
CA SER A 319 5.35 1.81 -28.49
C SER A 319 6.69 2.06 -27.81
N LYS A 320 7.80 1.86 -28.52
CA LYS A 320 9.16 2.14 -28.06
C LYS A 320 9.47 1.44 -26.71
N ILE A 321 8.98 0.22 -26.49
CA ILE A 321 9.08 -0.46 -25.19
C ILE A 321 10.53 -0.53 -24.70
N LYS A 322 11.49 -0.82 -25.57
CA LYS A 322 12.90 -0.89 -25.22
C LYS A 322 13.39 0.44 -24.64
N ILE A 323 13.22 1.54 -25.39
CA ILE A 323 13.64 2.88 -24.96
C ILE A 323 12.93 3.29 -23.67
N GLY A 324 11.61 3.03 -23.59
CA GLY A 324 10.81 3.37 -22.42
C GLY A 324 11.27 2.64 -21.15
N LEU A 325 11.58 1.37 -21.25
CA LEU A 325 11.97 0.57 -20.09
C LEU A 325 13.46 0.77 -19.72
N GLU A 326 14.36 1.02 -20.67
CA GLU A 326 15.75 1.45 -20.40
C GLU A 326 15.80 2.74 -19.56
N ALA A 327 14.83 3.63 -19.77
CA ALA A 327 14.69 4.86 -18.99
C ALA A 327 14.08 4.67 -17.59
N ARG A 328 13.54 3.49 -17.27
CA ARG A 328 12.76 3.25 -16.02
C ARG A 328 13.29 2.11 -15.17
N LEU A 329 13.56 0.95 -15.78
CA LEU A 329 13.96 -0.25 -15.05
C LEU A 329 15.18 -0.06 -14.14
N PRO A 330 16.27 0.63 -14.54
CA PRO A 330 17.41 0.85 -13.66
C PRO A 330 17.07 1.68 -12.41
N PHE A 331 16.10 2.60 -12.52
CA PHE A 331 15.67 3.42 -11.38
C PHE A 331 14.75 2.65 -10.45
N LEU A 332 13.82 1.85 -10.99
CA LEU A 332 13.00 0.92 -10.22
C LEU A 332 13.89 -0.09 -9.50
N ASP A 333 14.83 -0.69 -10.22
CA ASP A 333 15.75 -1.68 -9.69
C ASP A 333 16.52 -1.15 -8.48
N ARG A 334 17.08 0.04 -8.61
CA ARG A 334 17.84 0.69 -7.53
C ARG A 334 16.94 1.11 -6.37
N ALA A 335 15.79 1.71 -6.63
CA ALA A 335 14.91 2.19 -5.58
C ALA A 335 14.37 1.05 -4.70
N VAL A 336 13.91 -0.05 -5.32
CA VAL A 336 13.38 -1.21 -4.60
C VAL A 336 14.51 -1.97 -3.88
N ALA A 337 15.62 -2.24 -4.55
CA ALA A 337 16.77 -2.92 -3.92
C ALA A 337 17.33 -2.09 -2.76
N GLY A 338 17.46 -0.78 -2.93
CA GLY A 338 17.91 0.14 -1.87
C GLY A 338 16.96 0.16 -0.68
N LEU A 339 15.64 0.12 -0.93
CA LEU A 339 14.64 0.04 0.12
C LEU A 339 14.78 -1.27 0.93
N LEU A 340 14.87 -2.41 0.26
CA LEU A 340 15.00 -3.70 0.93
C LEU A 340 16.28 -3.81 1.76
N GLU A 341 17.38 -3.29 1.23
CA GLU A 341 18.66 -3.28 1.94
C GLU A 341 18.62 -2.36 3.17
N ASP A 342 18.08 -1.13 3.03
CA ASP A 342 17.99 -0.17 4.13
C ASP A 342 17.04 -0.66 5.25
N LEU A 343 15.89 -1.23 4.87
CA LEU A 343 14.96 -1.85 5.83
C LEU A 343 15.62 -3.02 6.59
N LYS A 344 16.38 -3.86 5.88
CA LYS A 344 17.13 -4.96 6.50
C LYS A 344 18.17 -4.44 7.48
N GLN A 345 19.02 -3.49 7.05
CA GLN A 345 20.08 -2.91 7.89
C GLN A 345 19.52 -2.24 9.16
N ARG A 346 18.31 -1.71 9.09
CA ARG A 346 17.62 -1.07 10.24
C ARG A 346 16.80 -2.03 11.10
N GLY A 347 16.75 -3.31 10.74
CA GLY A 347 15.89 -4.30 11.42
C GLY A 347 14.39 -4.03 11.25
N MET A 348 13.99 -3.34 10.19
CA MET A 348 12.59 -2.94 9.92
C MET A 348 11.90 -3.84 8.89
N LEU A 349 12.64 -4.74 8.24
CA LEU A 349 12.11 -5.49 7.09
C LEU A 349 10.94 -6.41 7.47
N ASP A 350 10.99 -7.04 8.65
CA ASP A 350 9.92 -7.93 9.12
C ASP A 350 8.64 -7.18 9.53
N ASP A 351 8.78 -5.89 9.86
CA ASP A 351 7.67 -5.03 10.25
C ASP A 351 7.19 -4.12 9.09
N THR A 352 7.84 -4.16 7.93
CA THR A 352 7.49 -3.36 6.77
C THR A 352 7.24 -4.25 5.56
N LEU A 353 5.96 -4.33 5.14
CA LEU A 353 5.61 -4.99 3.88
C LEU A 353 5.86 -4.04 2.72
N VAL A 354 6.73 -4.42 1.80
CA VAL A 354 6.95 -3.73 0.53
C VAL A 354 6.15 -4.45 -0.54
N VAL A 355 5.27 -3.71 -1.23
CA VAL A 355 4.45 -4.20 -2.34
C VAL A 355 4.88 -3.48 -3.60
N VAL A 356 5.15 -4.21 -4.70
CA VAL A 356 5.42 -3.62 -6.02
C VAL A 356 4.39 -4.16 -6.99
N MET A 357 3.52 -3.31 -7.51
CA MET A 357 2.46 -3.68 -8.45
C MET A 357 2.00 -2.48 -9.28
N GLY A 358 1.38 -2.75 -10.40
CA GLY A 358 0.61 -1.80 -11.20
C GLY A 358 -0.81 -2.31 -11.40
N GLU A 359 -1.56 -1.69 -12.30
CA GLU A 359 -2.96 -2.03 -12.54
C GLU A 359 -3.16 -3.27 -13.41
N PHE A 360 -2.25 -3.57 -14.36
CA PHE A 360 -2.25 -4.76 -15.21
C PHE A 360 -0.85 -5.04 -15.78
N GLY A 361 -0.69 -6.14 -16.50
CA GLY A 361 0.50 -6.47 -17.29
C GLY A 361 0.40 -5.92 -18.72
N ARG A 362 1.26 -6.43 -19.62
CA ARG A 362 1.30 -6.02 -21.01
C ARG A 362 1.13 -7.21 -21.94
N THR A 363 0.60 -6.96 -23.18
CA THR A 363 0.37 -8.04 -24.14
C THR A 363 1.61 -8.89 -24.34
N PRO A 364 1.48 -10.24 -24.32
CA PRO A 364 2.61 -11.14 -24.47
C PRO A 364 3.32 -10.98 -25.81
N LYS A 365 2.58 -10.77 -26.87
CA LYS A 365 3.14 -10.51 -28.20
C LYS A 365 3.39 -9.02 -28.36
N LEU A 366 4.58 -8.67 -28.82
CA LEU A 366 4.92 -7.29 -29.24
C LEU A 366 4.03 -6.86 -30.39
N ASN A 367 3.52 -5.63 -30.33
CA ASN A 367 2.81 -4.99 -31.45
C ASN A 367 3.80 -4.38 -32.46
N SER A 368 3.30 -3.81 -33.53
CA SER A 368 4.10 -3.12 -34.56
C SER A 368 4.37 -1.64 -34.24
N GLY A 369 4.01 -1.18 -33.06
CA GLY A 369 4.03 0.23 -32.66
C GLY A 369 2.67 0.90 -32.82
N GLN A 370 2.65 2.21 -32.76
CA GLN A 370 1.45 3.05 -32.91
C GLN A 370 1.49 3.85 -34.20
N PRO A 371 0.36 4.42 -34.69
CA PRO A 371 0.33 5.32 -35.81
C PRO A 371 1.37 6.45 -35.69
N GLY A 372 2.22 6.60 -36.68
CA GLY A 372 3.33 7.56 -36.64
C GLY A 372 4.56 7.15 -35.83
N ILE A 373 4.51 6.03 -35.12
CA ILE A 373 5.62 5.48 -34.30
C ILE A 373 5.74 3.97 -34.55
N PRO A 374 6.30 3.52 -35.67
CA PRO A 374 6.38 2.10 -36.02
C PRO A 374 7.54 1.40 -35.26
N ILE A 375 7.58 1.55 -33.94
CA ILE A 375 8.56 0.94 -33.06
C ILE A 375 7.79 0.08 -32.05
N PRO A 376 8.09 -1.23 -31.93
CA PRO A 376 7.32 -2.15 -31.12
C PRO A 376 7.10 -1.71 -29.68
N GLY A 377 5.93 -2.04 -29.16
CA GLY A 377 5.51 -1.88 -27.80
C GLY A 377 4.63 -3.05 -27.37
N ARG A 378 3.94 -2.89 -26.26
CA ARG A 378 2.94 -3.83 -25.76
C ARG A 378 1.70 -3.06 -25.32
N ASP A 379 0.53 -3.60 -25.62
CA ASP A 379 -0.75 -3.03 -25.20
C ASP A 379 -1.16 -3.52 -23.82
N HIS A 380 -2.33 -3.10 -23.32
CA HIS A 380 -2.85 -3.50 -22.01
C HIS A 380 -3.20 -4.99 -21.96
N TRP A 381 -2.87 -5.67 -20.86
CA TRP A 381 -3.13 -7.07 -20.67
C TRP A 381 -3.44 -7.42 -19.21
N GLY A 382 -4.72 -7.56 -18.89
CA GLY A 382 -5.14 -7.95 -17.54
C GLY A 382 -4.95 -9.43 -17.23
N GLN A 383 -4.86 -10.31 -18.25
CA GLN A 383 -4.83 -11.76 -18.08
C GLN A 383 -3.56 -12.32 -17.45
N ALA A 384 -2.50 -11.51 -17.32
CA ALA A 384 -1.29 -11.89 -16.60
C ALA A 384 -0.52 -10.66 -16.15
N MET A 385 -0.10 -10.64 -14.90
CA MET A 385 0.81 -9.65 -14.32
C MET A 385 1.63 -10.25 -13.19
N SER A 386 2.73 -9.59 -12.85
CA SER A 386 3.54 -9.95 -11.67
C SER A 386 3.35 -8.93 -10.57
N VAL A 387 3.20 -9.41 -9.33
CA VAL A 387 3.17 -8.60 -8.11
C VAL A 387 4.27 -9.09 -7.18
N ILE A 388 5.00 -8.16 -6.55
CA ILE A 388 6.02 -8.48 -5.55
C ILE A 388 5.48 -8.13 -4.17
N LEU A 389 5.63 -9.06 -3.24
CA LEU A 389 5.49 -8.85 -1.81
C LEU A 389 6.84 -9.15 -1.14
N ALA A 390 7.38 -8.21 -0.35
CA ALA A 390 8.68 -8.39 0.28
C ALA A 390 8.65 -7.93 1.74
N GLY A 391 9.40 -8.61 2.60
CA GLY A 391 9.41 -8.32 4.04
C GLY A 391 8.06 -8.61 4.72
N GLY A 392 7.67 -7.77 5.68
CA GLY A 392 6.38 -7.90 6.41
C GLY A 392 6.24 -9.17 7.25
N GLY A 393 7.31 -9.92 7.49
CA GLY A 393 7.28 -11.22 8.18
C GLY A 393 6.79 -12.38 7.30
N LEU A 394 6.76 -12.21 5.97
CA LEU A 394 6.37 -13.24 5.02
C LEU A 394 7.46 -14.32 4.88
N LYS A 395 7.05 -15.52 4.50
CA LYS A 395 7.96 -16.60 4.04
C LYS A 395 8.42 -16.28 2.63
N THR A 396 9.52 -15.57 2.49
CA THR A 396 10.06 -15.05 1.23
C THR A 396 10.97 -16.05 0.49
N GLY A 397 11.56 -15.64 -0.62
CA GLY A 397 12.44 -16.48 -1.45
C GLY A 397 11.67 -17.48 -2.32
N GLN A 398 10.44 -17.17 -2.73
CA GLN A 398 9.61 -18.08 -3.50
C GLN A 398 8.78 -17.40 -4.59
N VAL A 399 8.33 -18.19 -5.54
CA VAL A 399 7.42 -17.79 -6.61
C VAL A 399 6.08 -18.49 -6.39
N ILE A 400 4.99 -17.76 -6.41
CA ILE A 400 3.63 -18.27 -6.34
C ILE A 400 2.98 -18.16 -7.72
N GLY A 401 2.50 -19.30 -8.21
CA GLY A 401 1.87 -19.40 -9.52
C GLY A 401 2.84 -19.36 -10.69
N ALA A 402 2.30 -19.61 -11.86
CA ALA A 402 3.04 -19.57 -13.12
C ALA A 402 2.11 -19.19 -14.27
N THR A 403 2.66 -18.48 -15.27
CA THR A 403 2.04 -18.28 -16.56
C THR A 403 2.51 -19.32 -17.58
N ASN A 404 1.81 -19.45 -18.69
CA ASN A 404 2.19 -20.34 -19.78
C ASN A 404 3.54 -19.93 -20.42
N ALA A 405 4.05 -20.72 -21.38
CA ALA A 405 5.35 -20.51 -22.01
C ALA A 405 5.50 -19.16 -22.74
N LYS A 406 4.38 -18.47 -23.03
CA LYS A 406 4.34 -17.17 -23.68
C LYS A 406 3.89 -16.04 -22.73
N ALA A 407 3.69 -16.32 -21.44
CA ALA A 407 3.20 -15.37 -20.44
C ALA A 407 1.81 -14.78 -20.75
N GLU A 408 0.94 -15.56 -21.41
CA GLU A 408 -0.38 -15.10 -21.86
C GLU A 408 -1.44 -15.14 -20.74
N HIS A 409 -1.40 -16.17 -19.90
CA HIS A 409 -2.36 -16.40 -18.81
C HIS A 409 -1.78 -17.34 -17.75
N PRO A 410 -2.34 -17.36 -16.54
CA PRO A 410 -1.96 -18.30 -15.51
C PRO A 410 -2.23 -19.77 -15.92
N VAL A 411 -1.29 -20.65 -15.60
CA VAL A 411 -1.44 -22.11 -15.75
C VAL A 411 -1.32 -22.85 -14.42
N ALA A 412 -0.88 -22.16 -13.37
CA ALA A 412 -0.79 -22.70 -12.02
C ALA A 412 -1.12 -21.60 -10.99
N ARG A 413 -1.86 -21.99 -9.93
CA ARG A 413 -2.17 -21.11 -8.78
C ARG A 413 -2.61 -19.71 -9.22
N ALA A 414 -3.63 -19.64 -10.08
CA ALA A 414 -4.20 -18.36 -10.52
C ALA A 414 -4.64 -17.51 -9.31
N LEU A 415 -4.25 -16.24 -9.30
CA LEU A 415 -4.50 -15.27 -8.24
C LEU A 415 -5.27 -14.07 -8.78
N LYS A 416 -6.23 -13.58 -8.00
CA LYS A 416 -6.97 -12.34 -8.29
C LYS A 416 -6.43 -11.16 -7.47
N PRO A 417 -6.76 -9.92 -7.84
CA PRO A 417 -6.45 -8.74 -7.02
C PRO A 417 -6.90 -8.90 -5.57
N ASP A 418 -8.07 -9.49 -5.36
CA ASP A 418 -8.67 -9.76 -4.04
C ASP A 418 -7.77 -10.62 -3.14
N ASP A 419 -7.09 -11.64 -3.70
CA ASP A 419 -6.17 -12.51 -2.96
C ASP A 419 -4.94 -11.73 -2.47
N VAL A 420 -4.42 -10.84 -3.32
CA VAL A 420 -3.30 -9.96 -2.97
C VAL A 420 -3.70 -9.03 -1.82
N LEU A 421 -4.87 -8.38 -1.92
CA LEU A 421 -5.36 -7.46 -0.89
C LEU A 421 -5.67 -8.20 0.42
N ALA A 422 -6.31 -9.37 0.37
CA ALA A 422 -6.55 -10.21 1.55
C ALA A 422 -5.24 -10.54 2.27
N THR A 423 -4.18 -10.86 1.50
CA THR A 423 -2.84 -11.14 2.05
C THR A 423 -2.26 -9.91 2.74
N ILE A 424 -2.36 -8.72 2.13
CA ILE A 424 -1.88 -7.47 2.73
C ILE A 424 -2.65 -7.17 4.03
N TYR A 425 -3.98 -7.35 4.05
CA TYR A 425 -4.77 -7.15 5.28
C TYR A 425 -4.35 -8.11 6.39
N GLU A 426 -4.17 -9.40 6.11
CA GLU A 426 -3.70 -10.36 7.11
C GLU A 426 -2.30 -10.00 7.66
N VAL A 427 -1.36 -9.61 6.81
CA VAL A 427 -0.04 -9.11 7.24
C VAL A 427 -0.19 -7.91 8.16
N MET A 428 -1.14 -7.02 7.89
CA MET A 428 -1.42 -5.86 8.73
C MET A 428 -2.22 -6.20 10.01
N GLY A 429 -2.59 -7.46 10.21
CA GLY A 429 -3.41 -7.89 11.35
C GLY A 429 -4.86 -7.40 11.27
N ILE A 430 -5.36 -7.21 10.06
CA ILE A 430 -6.74 -6.83 9.77
C ILE A 430 -7.43 -8.05 9.16
N ASP A 431 -8.56 -8.46 9.74
CA ASP A 431 -9.40 -9.50 9.17
C ASP A 431 -9.99 -9.02 7.84
N PRO A 432 -9.75 -9.71 6.70
CA PRO A 432 -10.31 -9.33 5.40
C PRO A 432 -11.85 -9.30 5.36
N GLU A 433 -12.54 -10.01 6.26
CA GLU A 433 -14.00 -10.00 6.40
C GLU A 433 -14.52 -8.78 7.17
N THR A 434 -13.64 -7.96 7.74
CA THR A 434 -14.03 -6.70 8.40
C THR A 434 -14.90 -5.86 7.47
N THR A 435 -16.01 -5.32 8.01
CA THR A 435 -16.95 -4.51 7.22
C THR A 435 -16.91 -3.04 7.62
N PHE A 436 -17.09 -2.17 6.63
CA PHE A 436 -17.40 -0.76 6.82
C PHE A 436 -18.74 -0.42 6.18
N LYS A 437 -19.47 0.57 6.72
CA LYS A 437 -20.72 1.03 6.14
C LYS A 437 -20.48 1.91 4.93
N ASP A 438 -21.18 1.65 3.83
CA ASP A 438 -21.22 2.52 2.66
C ASP A 438 -22.10 3.76 2.89
N PHE A 439 -22.26 4.62 1.87
CA PHE A 439 -23.10 5.83 1.94
C PHE A 439 -24.58 5.52 2.23
N ALA A 440 -25.06 4.32 1.94
CA ALA A 440 -26.42 3.86 2.23
C ALA A 440 -26.53 3.16 3.60
N GLY A 441 -25.45 3.10 4.38
CA GLY A 441 -25.40 2.44 5.68
C GLY A 441 -25.26 0.91 5.61
N ARG A 442 -25.07 0.33 4.42
CA ARG A 442 -24.92 -1.12 4.23
C ARG A 442 -23.51 -1.57 4.58
N PRO A 443 -23.35 -2.69 5.30
CA PRO A 443 -22.01 -3.25 5.57
C PRO A 443 -21.38 -3.78 4.28
N VAL A 444 -20.15 -3.36 4.02
CA VAL A 444 -19.33 -3.78 2.88
C VAL A 444 -18.02 -4.34 3.43
N ALA A 445 -17.74 -5.62 3.14
CA ALA A 445 -16.49 -6.26 3.55
C ALA A 445 -15.28 -5.64 2.83
N LEU A 446 -14.11 -5.66 3.47
CA LEU A 446 -12.86 -5.17 2.88
C LEU A 446 -12.50 -5.93 1.61
N VAL A 447 -12.68 -7.25 1.62
CA VAL A 447 -12.47 -8.13 0.47
C VAL A 447 -13.77 -8.89 0.20
N ASP A 448 -14.13 -9.05 -1.06
CA ASP A 448 -15.38 -9.70 -1.46
C ASP A 448 -15.25 -11.22 -1.51
N GLN A 449 -14.30 -11.74 -2.28
CA GLN A 449 -14.13 -13.18 -2.52
C GLN A 449 -12.67 -13.65 -2.38
N GLY A 450 -11.73 -12.75 -2.15
CA GLY A 450 -10.31 -13.06 -2.08
C GLY A 450 -9.94 -13.87 -0.85
N LYS A 451 -8.93 -14.71 -1.00
CA LYS A 451 -8.34 -15.49 0.09
C LYS A 451 -6.86 -15.17 0.20
N ALA A 452 -6.41 -14.89 1.40
CA ALA A 452 -5.00 -14.66 1.64
C ALA A 452 -4.13 -15.84 1.17
N ILE A 453 -2.99 -15.54 0.61
CA ILE A 453 -2.03 -16.49 0.03
C ILE A 453 -1.28 -17.16 1.19
N LYS A 454 -1.80 -18.27 1.66
CA LYS A 454 -1.31 -18.97 2.87
C LYS A 454 0.11 -19.50 2.73
N GLU A 455 0.56 -19.75 1.50
CA GLU A 455 1.91 -20.24 1.20
C GLU A 455 3.00 -19.28 1.69
N ILE A 456 2.69 -17.98 1.75
CA ILE A 456 3.66 -16.94 2.11
C ILE A 456 3.44 -16.31 3.49
N LEU A 457 2.35 -16.65 4.17
CA LEU A 457 2.00 -16.19 5.52
C LEU A 457 2.62 -17.02 6.65
#